data_b99b348b6efca7529d5efb2fc9e28ee3
#
_entry.id   b99b348b6efca7529d5efb2fc9e28ee3
#
_cell.length_a   1.000
_cell.length_b   1.000
_cell.length_c   1.000
_cell.angle_alpha   90.00
_cell.angle_beta   90.00
_cell.angle_gamma   90.00
#
_symmetry.space_group_name_H-M   'P 1'
#
loop_
_entity.id
_entity.type
_entity.pdbx_description
1 polymer ?
#
loop_
_entity_poly.entity_id
_entity_poly.type
_entity_poly.pdbx_seq_one_letter_code
_entity_poly.pdbx_strand_id
1 'polypeptide(L)'
;MTSRSFANGPLICVAGKQGRLGNRLSTCGHYVAVANNLNLPLISASINEYADYFSGPSNDLYCSYPDASTVFGNSKFQLFYELFMRVVEFYANKNKQHASAARRFLEKHPRTFTSSISTIPTPEYRAMLLGAMYRIIEAAENQNIKGAKVVVLRSKTAKANKSLSITEQIKLNFDADILIFASFNFRDPETYYSTKEPVRRFFSLVPDYESKINSVIDLCRSSSEILVGIHARRDDYKNFQGGRYYYEQSHYAQIMEHIKSLYPNKKVGFLICSDEDLDPKYFANFDVQFGAGGVIEDLYALSKCDFIVGPPSTFSGWAAYFGEKPRFILTSDRAYPQREDLEYYTPAGTTRELFGCDSIQS
;
A
#
# COMPACT_ATOMS: atom_id res chain seq x y z
N MET A 1 10.00 26.85 -6.83
CA MET A 1 8.98 26.02 -6.16
C MET A 1 8.49 26.80 -4.95
N THR A 2 7.25 27.26 -4.97
CA THR A 2 6.64 27.98 -3.84
C THR A 2 6.52 26.99 -2.67
N SER A 3 7.10 27.33 -1.50
CA SER A 3 6.96 26.53 -0.28
C SER A 3 5.48 26.42 0.07
N ARG A 4 4.91 25.22 -0.06
CA ARG A 4 3.55 24.94 0.41
C ARG A 4 3.57 25.03 1.94
N SER A 5 2.92 26.04 2.51
CA SER A 5 2.69 26.04 3.96
C SER A 5 1.58 25.06 4.28
N PHE A 6 1.82 24.15 5.24
CA PHE A 6 0.77 23.24 5.73
C PHE A 6 -0.34 23.99 6.45
N ALA A 7 -1.54 23.40 6.46
CA ALA A 7 -2.61 23.82 7.35
C ALA A 7 -2.16 23.66 8.81
N ASN A 8 -2.73 24.48 9.72
CA ASN A 8 -2.41 24.44 11.15
C ASN A 8 -3.11 23.24 11.83
N GLY A 9 -2.78 22.03 11.39
CA GLY A 9 -3.32 20.77 11.91
C GLY A 9 -2.24 19.81 12.37
N PRO A 10 -2.60 18.56 12.73
CA PRO A 10 -1.66 17.59 13.29
C PRO A 10 -0.67 17.06 12.23
N LEU A 11 0.48 16.59 12.71
CA LEU A 11 1.27 15.62 11.96
C LEU A 11 0.53 14.27 11.98
N ILE A 12 0.23 13.74 10.81
CA ILE A 12 -0.39 12.41 10.67
C ILE A 12 0.70 11.34 10.70
N CYS A 13 0.58 10.36 11.61
CA CYS A 13 1.50 9.23 11.72
C CYS A 13 0.76 7.92 11.48
N VAL A 14 1.20 7.11 10.51
CA VAL A 14 0.63 5.79 10.24
C VAL A 14 1.58 4.71 10.74
N ALA A 15 1.17 4.04 11.83
CA ALA A 15 1.95 2.98 12.48
C ALA A 15 1.33 1.59 12.30
N GLY A 16 0.08 1.50 11.92
CA GLY A 16 -0.64 0.24 11.74
C GLY A 16 -0.04 -0.60 10.62
N LYS A 17 0.65 -1.70 10.99
CA LYS A 17 1.30 -2.62 10.06
C LYS A 17 0.55 -3.94 10.03
N GLN A 18 -0.28 -4.16 9.02
CA GLN A 18 -0.98 -5.44 8.83
C GLN A 18 -1.04 -5.83 7.36
N GLY A 19 -1.02 -7.13 7.11
CA GLY A 19 -1.12 -7.71 5.79
C GLY A 19 0.16 -7.58 4.95
N ARG A 20 0.06 -8.08 3.72
CA ARG A 20 1.12 -8.05 2.69
C ARG A 20 1.05 -6.72 1.91
N LEU A 21 1.90 -6.57 0.90
CA LEU A 21 2.09 -5.34 0.09
C LEU A 21 0.78 -4.65 -0.33
N GLY A 22 -0.15 -5.35 -0.97
CA GLY A 22 -1.40 -4.74 -1.46
C GLY A 22 -2.22 -4.07 -0.36
N ASN A 23 -2.31 -4.68 0.84
CA ASN A 23 -2.96 -4.08 2.00
C ASN A 23 -2.27 -2.80 2.46
N ARG A 24 -0.93 -2.78 2.49
CA ARG A 24 -0.15 -1.63 2.95
C ARG A 24 -0.22 -0.47 1.97
N LEU A 25 -0.11 -0.75 0.68
CA LEU A 25 -0.25 0.25 -0.37
C LEU A 25 -1.64 0.88 -0.34
N SER A 26 -2.69 0.06 -0.33
CA SER A 26 -4.07 0.55 -0.24
C SER A 26 -4.29 1.38 1.02
N THR A 27 -3.83 0.89 2.19
CA THR A 27 -3.98 1.64 3.45
C THR A 27 -3.23 2.95 3.42
N CYS A 28 -1.94 2.95 3.06
CA CYS A 28 -1.13 4.17 2.99
C CYS A 28 -1.67 5.15 1.94
N GLY A 29 -2.19 4.65 0.82
CA GLY A 29 -2.81 5.45 -0.22
C GLY A 29 -3.99 6.29 0.27
N HIS A 30 -4.84 5.74 1.15
CA HIS A 30 -5.91 6.52 1.79
C HIS A 30 -5.36 7.70 2.60
N TYR A 31 -4.28 7.49 3.35
CA TYR A 31 -3.67 8.57 4.14
C TYR A 31 -2.98 9.61 3.26
N VAL A 32 -2.29 9.20 2.19
CA VAL A 32 -1.70 10.12 1.22
C VAL A 32 -2.77 10.99 0.57
N ALA A 33 -3.90 10.40 0.15
CA ALA A 33 -5.01 11.13 -0.43
C ALA A 33 -5.59 12.17 0.55
N VAL A 34 -5.85 11.76 1.81
CA VAL A 34 -6.39 12.65 2.84
C VAL A 34 -5.39 13.74 3.22
N ALA A 35 -4.11 13.40 3.40
CA ALA A 35 -3.06 14.37 3.71
C ALA A 35 -2.92 15.41 2.60
N ASN A 36 -3.01 14.99 1.33
CA ASN A 36 -3.03 15.91 0.20
C ASN A 36 -4.25 16.84 0.23
N ASN A 37 -5.44 16.27 0.44
CA ASN A 37 -6.71 17.03 0.43
C ASN A 37 -6.80 18.04 1.58
N LEU A 38 -6.32 17.67 2.77
CA LEU A 38 -6.32 18.55 3.95
C LEU A 38 -5.06 19.42 4.05
N ASN A 39 -4.10 19.27 3.15
CA ASN A 39 -2.79 19.93 3.18
C ASN A 39 -2.08 19.75 4.53
N LEU A 40 -1.95 18.50 5.00
CA LEU A 40 -1.31 18.12 6.26
C LEU A 40 -0.04 17.30 6.04
N PRO A 41 0.95 17.40 6.94
CA PRO A 41 2.14 16.56 6.90
C PRO A 41 1.80 15.12 7.33
N LEU A 42 2.38 14.14 6.61
CA LEU A 42 2.20 12.72 6.88
C LEU A 42 3.56 12.02 6.99
N ILE A 43 3.69 11.10 7.94
CA ILE A 43 4.74 10.08 7.98
C ILE A 43 4.13 8.69 8.08
N SER A 44 4.74 7.68 7.44
CA SER A 44 4.17 6.33 7.40
C SER A 44 5.19 5.23 7.63
N ALA A 45 5.33 4.77 8.86
CA ALA A 45 6.15 3.60 9.17
C ALA A 45 5.57 2.28 8.62
N SER A 46 4.29 2.26 8.25
CA SER A 46 3.58 1.05 7.79
C SER A 46 4.07 0.53 6.44
N ILE A 47 4.65 1.41 5.58
CA ILE A 47 5.15 1.07 4.25
C ILE A 47 6.68 0.85 4.19
N ASN A 48 7.38 1.04 5.29
CA ASN A 48 8.84 1.06 5.36
C ASN A 48 9.54 -0.12 4.68
N GLU A 49 9.00 -1.34 4.79
CA GLU A 49 9.61 -2.54 4.19
C GLU A 49 9.63 -2.51 2.66
N TYR A 50 8.77 -1.71 2.04
CA TYR A 50 8.62 -1.60 0.59
C TYR A 50 9.03 -0.21 0.07
N ALA A 51 9.48 0.68 0.94
CA ALA A 51 9.71 2.08 0.59
C ALA A 51 10.73 2.26 -0.54
N ASP A 52 11.76 1.42 -0.57
CA ASP A 52 12.87 1.54 -1.54
C ASP A 52 12.45 1.25 -3.00
N TYR A 53 11.27 0.70 -3.20
CA TYR A 53 10.71 0.46 -4.53
C TYR A 53 10.02 1.70 -5.12
N PHE A 54 9.67 2.71 -4.31
CA PHE A 54 8.80 3.81 -4.72
C PHE A 54 9.49 5.17 -4.65
N SER A 55 9.30 5.99 -5.68
CA SER A 55 9.97 7.29 -5.83
C SER A 55 9.66 8.27 -4.70
N GLY A 56 8.45 8.22 -4.11
CA GLY A 56 8.09 9.09 -2.99
C GLY A 56 8.88 8.76 -1.71
N PRO A 57 8.81 7.53 -1.18
CA PRO A 57 9.41 7.19 0.11
C PRO A 57 10.82 6.59 0.05
N SER A 58 11.44 6.35 -1.13
CA SER A 58 12.66 5.53 -1.25
C SER A 58 13.84 6.03 -0.42
N ASN A 59 14.08 7.33 -0.42
CA ASN A 59 15.23 7.93 0.26
C ASN A 59 14.86 8.58 1.60
N ASP A 60 13.71 8.24 2.15
CA ASP A 60 13.19 8.82 3.37
C ASP A 60 12.86 7.74 4.42
N LEU A 61 13.54 7.83 5.58
CA LEU A 61 13.30 6.93 6.70
C LEU A 61 11.84 6.97 7.19
N TYR A 62 11.22 8.13 7.12
CA TYR A 62 9.88 8.36 7.67
C TYR A 62 8.76 8.13 6.65
N CYS A 63 9.10 7.89 5.38
CA CYS A 63 8.15 7.80 4.27
C CYS A 63 7.18 8.98 4.26
N SER A 64 7.74 10.19 4.24
CA SER A 64 7.04 11.46 4.39
C SER A 64 6.24 11.84 3.15
N TYR A 65 5.07 12.43 3.34
CA TYR A 65 4.27 13.03 2.27
C TYR A 65 3.97 14.51 2.60
N PRO A 66 4.07 15.44 1.66
CA PRO A 66 4.35 15.26 0.22
C PRO A 66 5.79 14.85 -0.11
N ASP A 67 6.76 15.26 0.67
CA ASP A 67 8.17 14.93 0.57
C ASP A 67 8.88 15.21 1.91
N ALA A 68 10.06 14.61 2.10
CA ALA A 68 10.82 14.72 3.34
C ALA A 68 11.17 16.18 3.68
N SER A 69 11.63 16.98 2.70
CA SER A 69 12.08 18.35 2.95
C SER A 69 10.95 19.25 3.47
N THR A 70 9.76 19.09 2.90
CA THR A 70 8.56 19.83 3.30
C THR A 70 8.07 19.41 4.70
N VAL A 71 8.00 18.10 4.97
CA VAL A 71 7.57 17.57 6.27
C VAL A 71 8.57 17.93 7.35
N PHE A 72 9.85 17.84 7.09
CA PHE A 72 10.92 18.13 8.08
C PHE A 72 10.94 19.60 8.51
N GLY A 73 10.51 20.52 7.64
CA GLY A 73 10.33 21.93 8.00
C GLY A 73 9.17 22.22 8.96
N ASN A 74 8.30 21.23 9.23
CA ASN A 74 7.12 21.40 10.05
C ASN A 74 7.42 21.25 11.55
N SER A 75 6.94 22.18 12.37
CA SER A 75 7.17 22.17 13.84
C SER A 75 6.61 20.91 14.52
N LYS A 76 5.52 20.34 14.02
CA LYS A 76 4.94 19.10 14.56
C LYS A 76 5.82 17.88 14.26
N PHE A 77 6.54 17.87 13.13
CA PHE A 77 7.56 16.87 12.87
C PHE A 77 8.74 17.00 13.81
N GLN A 78 9.15 18.21 14.16
CA GLN A 78 10.21 18.43 15.14
C GLN A 78 9.84 17.83 16.50
N LEU A 79 8.59 18.05 16.97
CA LEU A 79 8.10 17.40 18.19
C LEU A 79 8.12 15.86 18.09
N PHE A 80 7.70 15.31 16.96
CA PHE A 80 7.77 13.87 16.71
C PHE A 80 9.23 13.37 16.77
N TYR A 81 10.14 14.09 16.12
CA TYR A 81 11.56 13.74 16.10
C TYR A 81 12.17 13.73 17.50
N GLU A 82 11.84 14.69 18.36
CA GLU A 82 12.27 14.69 19.76
C GLU A 82 11.78 13.45 20.54
N LEU A 83 10.50 13.07 20.34
CA LEU A 83 9.95 11.86 20.95
C LEU A 83 10.67 10.61 20.43
N PHE A 84 10.90 10.55 19.12
CA PHE A 84 11.62 9.46 18.47
C PHE A 84 13.04 9.35 19.01
N MET A 85 13.79 10.45 19.14
CA MET A 85 15.16 10.48 19.67
C MET A 85 15.25 10.00 21.11
N ARG A 86 14.29 10.34 21.97
CA ARG A 86 14.21 9.79 23.34
C ARG A 86 14.11 8.27 23.35
N VAL A 87 13.35 7.70 22.43
CA VAL A 87 13.24 6.24 22.29
C VAL A 87 14.51 5.62 21.71
N VAL A 88 15.15 6.29 20.75
CA VAL A 88 16.44 5.85 20.19
C VAL A 88 17.51 5.81 21.29
N GLU A 89 17.60 6.83 22.13
CA GLU A 89 18.50 6.87 23.29
C GLU A 89 18.20 5.74 24.29
N PHE A 90 16.93 5.48 24.56
CA PHE A 90 16.52 4.35 25.38
C PHE A 90 17.02 3.02 24.80
N TYR A 91 16.88 2.79 23.48
CA TYR A 91 17.40 1.59 22.83
C TYR A 91 18.93 1.48 22.89
N ALA A 92 19.65 2.58 22.66
CA ALA A 92 21.11 2.61 22.71
C ALA A 92 21.67 2.20 24.08
N ASN A 93 20.97 2.58 25.16
CA ASN A 93 21.35 2.31 26.53
C ASN A 93 20.93 0.94 27.07
N LYS A 94 19.95 0.31 26.42
CA LYS A 94 19.41 -1.00 26.81
C LYS A 94 19.94 -2.06 25.87
N ASN A 95 20.86 -2.90 26.22
CA ASN A 95 21.46 -3.93 25.37
C ASN A 95 20.43 -4.96 24.82
N LYS A 96 19.41 -4.48 24.10
CA LYS A 96 18.25 -5.21 23.54
C LYS A 96 18.15 -5.02 22.03
N GLN A 97 17.08 -5.53 21.44
CA GLN A 97 16.73 -5.31 20.05
C GLN A 97 16.86 -3.83 19.67
N HIS A 98 17.44 -3.53 18.52
CA HIS A 98 17.74 -2.20 18.00
C HIS A 98 18.92 -1.43 18.69
N ALA A 99 19.58 -1.93 19.73
CA ALA A 99 20.63 -1.20 20.43
C ALA A 99 21.79 -0.78 19.48
N SER A 100 22.26 -1.70 18.64
CA SER A 100 23.34 -1.42 17.68
C SER A 100 22.91 -0.37 16.62
N ALA A 101 21.71 -0.51 16.06
CA ALA A 101 21.17 0.47 15.12
C ALA A 101 21.00 1.85 15.77
N ALA A 102 20.49 1.89 17.00
CA ALA A 102 20.29 3.12 17.76
C ALA A 102 21.62 3.86 18.04
N ARG A 103 22.68 3.15 18.44
CA ARG A 103 24.01 3.74 18.66
C ARG A 103 24.56 4.35 17.36
N ARG A 104 24.54 3.60 16.25
CA ARG A 104 24.98 4.12 14.95
C ARG A 104 24.13 5.31 14.47
N PHE A 105 22.83 5.29 14.80
CA PHE A 105 21.96 6.41 14.48
C PHE A 105 22.35 7.68 15.25
N LEU A 106 22.58 7.58 16.58
CA LEU A 106 22.98 8.70 17.44
C LEU A 106 24.33 9.29 17.06
N GLU A 107 25.27 8.48 16.53
CA GLU A 107 26.58 8.96 16.06
C GLU A 107 26.44 9.90 14.83
N LYS A 108 25.41 9.70 14.03
CA LYS A 108 25.22 10.41 12.74
C LYS A 108 24.15 11.51 12.81
N HIS A 109 23.28 11.48 13.82
CA HIS A 109 22.11 12.34 13.87
C HIS A 109 22.07 13.10 15.21
N PRO A 110 22.04 14.44 15.17
CA PRO A 110 21.95 15.25 16.39
C PRO A 110 20.58 15.09 17.05
N ARG A 111 20.53 15.35 18.36
CA ARG A 111 19.28 15.34 19.14
C ARG A 111 18.25 16.37 18.65
N THR A 112 18.73 17.50 18.16
CA THR A 112 17.89 18.55 17.60
C THR A 112 17.86 18.38 16.07
N PHE A 113 16.69 18.27 15.53
CA PHE A 113 16.49 18.13 14.09
C PHE A 113 17.00 19.40 13.37
N THR A 114 17.80 19.20 12.33
CA THR A 114 18.13 20.26 11.36
C THR A 114 17.72 19.79 9.97
N SER A 115 17.17 20.68 9.15
CA SER A 115 16.68 20.37 7.81
C SER A 115 17.73 19.79 6.84
N SER A 116 19.01 19.84 7.22
CA SER A 116 20.14 19.26 6.47
C SER A 116 20.42 17.79 6.79
N ILE A 117 19.66 17.17 7.70
CA ILE A 117 19.86 15.75 8.05
C ILE A 117 19.28 14.86 6.94
N SER A 118 20.16 14.37 6.09
CA SER A 118 19.83 13.27 5.18
C SER A 118 20.01 11.95 5.93
N THR A 119 18.92 11.33 6.32
CA THR A 119 18.94 9.98 6.89
C THR A 119 18.85 8.97 5.77
N ILE A 120 19.98 8.35 5.40
CA ILE A 120 19.94 7.21 4.47
C ILE A 120 19.24 6.07 5.18
N PRO A 121 18.04 5.65 4.72
CA PRO A 121 17.31 4.59 5.38
C PRO A 121 18.02 3.24 5.18
N THR A 122 18.21 2.50 6.26
CA THR A 122 18.64 1.12 6.23
C THR A 122 17.52 0.23 6.78
N PRO A 123 17.49 -1.07 6.44
CA PRO A 123 16.49 -1.98 7.00
C PRO A 123 16.44 -1.93 8.54
N GLU A 124 17.60 -1.80 9.20
CA GLU A 124 17.67 -1.70 10.65
C GLU A 124 17.09 -0.39 11.19
N TYR A 125 17.32 0.73 10.49
CA TYR A 125 16.73 2.03 10.86
C TYR A 125 15.22 2.03 10.65
N ARG A 126 14.74 1.43 9.55
CA ARG A 126 13.30 1.27 9.30
C ARG A 126 12.62 0.41 10.37
N ALA A 127 13.25 -0.70 10.76
CA ALA A 127 12.75 -1.55 11.86
C ALA A 127 12.79 -0.81 13.21
N MET A 128 13.84 -0.04 13.48
CA MET A 128 13.96 0.77 14.69
C MET A 128 12.88 1.87 14.74
N LEU A 129 12.59 2.55 13.64
CA LEU A 129 11.52 3.56 13.58
C LEU A 129 10.17 2.94 13.93
N LEU A 130 9.85 1.79 13.34
CA LEU A 130 8.59 1.10 13.63
C LEU A 130 8.49 0.71 15.12
N GLY A 131 9.58 0.18 15.70
CA GLY A 131 9.64 -0.13 17.12
C GLY A 131 9.50 1.12 18.01
N ALA A 132 10.09 2.24 17.59
CA ALA A 132 9.96 3.51 18.30
C ALA A 132 8.53 4.05 18.25
N MET A 133 7.84 3.93 17.10
CA MET A 133 6.42 4.30 16.97
C MET A 133 5.54 3.55 17.97
N TYR A 134 5.76 2.24 18.15
CA TYR A 134 4.98 1.47 19.15
C TYR A 134 5.24 1.94 20.59
N ARG A 135 6.47 2.34 20.92
CA ARG A 135 6.77 2.90 22.24
C ARG A 135 6.18 4.29 22.45
N ILE A 136 6.16 5.12 21.42
CA ILE A 136 5.49 6.43 21.49
C ILE A 136 3.98 6.23 21.70
N ILE A 137 3.37 5.26 21.01
CA ILE A 137 1.98 4.89 21.21
C ILE A 137 1.72 4.47 22.65
N GLU A 138 2.52 3.55 23.19
CA GLU A 138 2.40 3.09 24.57
C GLU A 138 2.54 4.24 25.58
N ALA A 139 3.51 5.13 25.37
CA ALA A 139 3.71 6.30 26.24
C ALA A 139 2.53 7.29 26.15
N ALA A 140 1.96 7.49 24.97
CA ALA A 140 0.80 8.36 24.76
C ALA A 140 -0.46 7.80 25.45
N GLU A 141 -0.73 6.51 25.30
CA GLU A 141 -1.88 5.82 25.91
C GLU A 141 -1.77 5.83 27.46
N ASN A 142 -0.58 5.78 28.01
CA ASN A 142 -0.30 5.89 29.44
C ASN A 142 -0.16 7.33 29.94
N GLN A 143 -0.46 8.34 29.12
CA GLN A 143 -0.35 9.77 29.44
C GLN A 143 1.05 10.21 29.91
N ASN A 144 2.09 9.54 29.43
CA ASN A 144 3.49 9.78 29.82
C ASN A 144 4.24 10.75 28.89
N ILE A 145 3.51 11.38 27.92
CA ILE A 145 4.09 12.39 27.02
C ILE A 145 3.75 13.78 27.57
N LYS A 146 4.81 14.56 27.83
CA LYS A 146 4.71 15.97 28.26
C LYS A 146 5.13 16.88 27.10
N GLY A 147 4.45 18.03 26.99
CA GLY A 147 4.81 19.08 26.05
C GLY A 147 4.29 18.90 24.61
N ALA A 148 3.52 17.83 24.36
CA ALA A 148 2.85 17.62 23.07
C ALA A 148 1.49 16.92 23.28
N LYS A 149 0.49 17.34 22.53
CA LYS A 149 -0.82 16.68 22.47
C LYS A 149 -0.76 15.54 21.44
N VAL A 150 -0.47 14.31 21.91
CA VAL A 150 -0.41 13.12 21.08
C VAL A 150 -1.71 12.33 21.24
N VAL A 151 -2.42 12.10 20.14
CA VAL A 151 -3.66 11.31 20.11
C VAL A 151 -3.41 10.02 19.36
N VAL A 152 -3.78 8.88 19.96
CA VAL A 152 -3.67 7.56 19.35
C VAL A 152 -5.05 7.04 18.97
N LEU A 153 -5.24 6.73 17.71
CA LEU A 153 -6.46 6.16 17.19
C LEU A 153 -6.30 4.66 16.92
N ARG A 154 -7.18 3.86 17.54
CA ARG A 154 -7.31 2.43 17.27
C ARG A 154 -8.71 2.13 16.74
N SER A 155 -8.81 1.40 15.66
CA SER A 155 -10.09 0.85 15.21
C SER A 155 -10.49 -0.27 16.16
N LYS A 156 -11.58 -0.10 16.87
CA LYS A 156 -12.23 -1.20 17.57
C LYS A 156 -12.79 -2.16 16.51
N THR A 157 -12.51 -3.45 16.66
CA THR A 157 -13.01 -4.50 15.76
C THR A 157 -14.49 -4.34 15.40
N ALA A 158 -14.84 -4.67 14.19
CA ALA A 158 -16.02 -4.37 13.37
C ALA A 158 -17.43 -4.69 13.94
N LYS A 159 -17.67 -4.64 15.24
CA LYS A 159 -18.99 -4.94 15.82
C LYS A 159 -19.81 -3.72 16.26
N ALA A 160 -19.32 -2.51 16.12
CA ALA A 160 -20.09 -1.34 16.56
C ALA A 160 -19.92 -0.18 15.58
N ASN A 161 -21.00 0.11 14.88
CA ASN A 161 -21.32 1.36 14.17
C ASN A 161 -20.30 1.82 13.10
N LYS A 162 -20.85 2.31 11.97
CA LYS A 162 -20.18 3.02 10.88
C LYS A 162 -18.89 3.71 11.37
N SER A 163 -17.73 3.11 11.16
CA SER A 163 -16.47 3.69 11.59
C SER A 163 -16.25 5.02 10.86
N LEU A 164 -15.92 6.06 11.59
CA LEU A 164 -15.60 7.37 11.01
C LEU A 164 -14.46 7.22 9.99
N SER A 165 -14.56 7.96 8.88
CA SER A 165 -13.50 8.05 7.88
C SER A 165 -12.22 8.67 8.46
N ILE A 166 -11.09 8.52 7.76
CA ILE A 166 -9.83 9.16 8.16
C ILE A 166 -10.00 10.68 8.27
N THR A 167 -10.69 11.28 7.30
CA THR A 167 -10.98 12.73 7.29
C THR A 167 -11.79 13.15 8.53
N GLU A 168 -12.84 12.42 8.89
CA GLU A 168 -13.65 12.71 10.08
C GLU A 168 -12.83 12.57 11.36
N GLN A 169 -12.00 11.53 11.47
CA GLN A 169 -11.10 11.33 12.62
C GLN A 169 -10.11 12.49 12.79
N ILE A 170 -9.53 12.98 11.68
CA ILE A 170 -8.61 14.12 11.71
C ILE A 170 -9.36 15.39 12.13
N LYS A 171 -10.56 15.66 11.58
CA LYS A 171 -11.34 16.85 11.95
C LYS A 171 -11.70 16.88 13.44
N LEU A 172 -12.04 15.73 14.03
CA LEU A 172 -12.35 15.62 15.46
C LEU A 172 -11.12 15.83 16.36
N ASN A 173 -9.91 15.66 15.85
CA ASN A 173 -8.66 15.77 16.59
C ASN A 173 -7.71 16.80 15.96
N PHE A 174 -8.27 17.83 15.32
CA PHE A 174 -7.49 18.79 14.53
C PHE A 174 -6.55 19.66 15.39
N ASP A 175 -6.82 19.76 16.67
CA ASP A 175 -6.03 20.47 17.66
C ASP A 175 -4.89 19.62 18.27
N ALA A 176 -4.74 18.37 17.86
CA ALA A 176 -3.60 17.55 18.24
C ALA A 176 -2.30 18.08 17.58
N ASP A 177 -1.17 17.85 18.25
CA ASP A 177 0.14 18.05 17.63
C ASP A 177 0.51 16.87 16.75
N ILE A 178 0.26 15.67 17.24
CA ILE A 178 0.55 14.41 16.55
C ILE A 178 -0.67 13.50 16.65
N LEU A 179 -1.12 12.98 15.50
CA LEU A 179 -2.24 12.06 15.41
C LEU A 179 -1.76 10.72 14.85
N ILE A 180 -1.75 9.67 15.69
CA ILE A 180 -1.20 8.36 15.35
C ILE A 180 -2.34 7.37 15.05
N PHE A 181 -2.39 6.88 13.83
CA PHE A 181 -3.25 5.78 13.44
C PHE A 181 -2.53 4.45 13.66
N ALA A 182 -2.90 3.76 14.74
CA ALA A 182 -2.24 2.54 15.20
C ALA A 182 -2.89 1.25 14.67
N SER A 183 -3.99 1.35 13.94
CA SER A 183 -4.69 0.22 13.30
C SER A 183 -4.76 0.40 11.79
N PHE A 184 -4.85 -0.71 11.04
CA PHE A 184 -4.87 -0.67 9.57
C PHE A 184 -6.28 -0.50 8.96
N ASN A 185 -7.34 -0.56 9.77
CA ASN A 185 -8.73 -0.62 9.30
C ASN A 185 -9.33 0.75 8.93
N PHE A 186 -8.62 1.84 9.16
CA PHE A 186 -9.10 3.16 8.79
C PHE A 186 -9.11 3.34 7.27
N ARG A 187 -10.19 3.89 6.75
CA ARG A 187 -10.40 4.12 5.32
C ARG A 187 -11.04 5.47 5.08
N ASP A 188 -10.84 5.99 3.90
CA ASP A 188 -11.50 7.18 3.36
C ASP A 188 -11.72 6.98 1.86
N PRO A 189 -12.70 6.18 1.46
CA PRO A 189 -12.89 5.81 0.05
C PRO A 189 -13.19 7.01 -0.83
N GLU A 190 -14.00 7.95 -0.36
CA GLU A 190 -14.36 9.14 -1.12
C GLU A 190 -13.13 9.96 -1.50
N THR A 191 -12.31 10.33 -0.51
CA THR A 191 -11.08 11.08 -0.75
C THR A 191 -10.07 10.27 -1.56
N TYR A 192 -9.93 8.97 -1.27
CA TYR A 192 -8.99 8.08 -1.97
C TYR A 192 -9.27 8.00 -3.46
N TYR A 193 -10.53 7.85 -3.86
CA TYR A 193 -10.89 7.76 -5.27
C TYR A 193 -10.93 9.10 -5.99
N SER A 194 -11.21 10.20 -5.30
CA SER A 194 -11.18 11.53 -5.89
C SER A 194 -9.77 12.12 -6.01
N THR A 195 -8.80 11.60 -5.25
CA THR A 195 -7.43 12.15 -5.14
C THR A 195 -6.37 11.14 -5.62
N LYS A 196 -6.56 10.54 -6.80
CA LYS A 196 -5.70 9.45 -7.30
C LYS A 196 -4.28 9.90 -7.65
N GLU A 197 -4.13 11.03 -8.34
CA GLU A 197 -2.86 11.44 -8.93
C GLU A 197 -1.73 11.63 -7.88
N PRO A 198 -1.94 12.31 -6.75
CA PRO A 198 -0.96 12.37 -5.67
C PRO A 198 -0.55 11.00 -5.13
N VAL A 199 -1.51 10.06 -5.00
CA VAL A 199 -1.24 8.69 -4.54
C VAL A 199 -0.37 7.94 -5.55
N ARG A 200 -0.74 7.99 -6.83
CA ARG A 200 0.01 7.35 -7.92
C ARG A 200 1.43 7.88 -8.03
N ARG A 201 1.60 9.21 -7.89
CA ARG A 201 2.93 9.83 -7.92
C ARG A 201 3.78 9.40 -6.73
N PHE A 202 3.21 9.33 -5.53
CA PHE A 202 3.93 8.90 -4.34
C PHE A 202 4.40 7.44 -4.45
N PHE A 203 3.58 6.59 -5.04
CA PHE A 203 3.89 5.18 -5.26
C PHE A 203 4.35 4.84 -6.68
N SER A 204 4.77 5.82 -7.49
CA SER A 204 5.46 5.51 -8.74
C SER A 204 6.77 4.77 -8.44
N LEU A 205 7.13 3.83 -9.30
CA LEU A 205 8.34 3.03 -9.10
C LEU A 205 9.60 3.87 -9.30
N VAL A 206 10.68 3.48 -8.64
CA VAL A 206 12.02 3.96 -9.01
C VAL A 206 12.40 3.43 -10.39
N PRO A 207 13.22 4.16 -11.18
CA PRO A 207 13.43 3.89 -12.62
C PRO A 207 13.88 2.46 -12.94
N ASP A 208 14.73 1.86 -12.11
CA ASP A 208 15.27 0.52 -12.34
C ASP A 208 14.18 -0.56 -12.36
N TYR A 209 13.21 -0.47 -11.45
CA TYR A 209 12.08 -1.40 -11.41
C TYR A 209 11.09 -1.13 -12.54
N GLU A 210 10.84 0.13 -12.86
CA GLU A 210 9.95 0.49 -13.96
C GLU A 210 10.47 -0.03 -15.31
N SER A 211 11.77 0.07 -15.56
CA SER A 211 12.42 -0.42 -16.77
C SER A 211 12.25 -1.95 -16.93
N LYS A 212 12.46 -2.72 -15.86
CA LYS A 212 12.29 -4.18 -15.88
C LYS A 212 10.86 -4.56 -16.23
N ILE A 213 9.89 -3.90 -15.62
CA ILE A 213 8.47 -4.18 -15.86
C ILE A 213 8.07 -3.81 -17.29
N ASN A 214 8.54 -2.66 -17.79
CA ASN A 214 8.27 -2.26 -19.18
C ASN A 214 8.79 -3.30 -20.16
N SER A 215 9.98 -3.87 -19.95
CA SER A 215 10.52 -4.92 -20.81
C SER A 215 9.63 -6.18 -20.88
N VAL A 216 9.02 -6.58 -19.75
CA VAL A 216 8.06 -7.70 -19.72
C VAL A 216 6.78 -7.34 -20.47
N ILE A 217 6.25 -6.15 -20.26
CA ILE A 217 5.03 -5.69 -20.93
C ILE A 217 5.25 -5.54 -22.43
N ASP A 218 6.38 -5.00 -22.87
CA ASP A 218 6.73 -4.86 -24.29
C ASP A 218 6.81 -6.25 -24.98
N LEU A 219 7.37 -7.25 -24.26
CA LEU A 219 7.38 -8.63 -24.76
C LEU A 219 5.94 -9.16 -24.93
N CYS A 220 5.05 -8.98 -23.94
CA CYS A 220 3.65 -9.38 -24.05
C CYS A 220 2.94 -8.66 -25.21
N ARG A 221 3.19 -7.37 -25.37
CA ARG A 221 2.56 -6.52 -26.40
C ARG A 221 3.08 -6.81 -27.82
N SER A 222 4.24 -7.43 -27.97
CA SER A 222 4.80 -7.74 -29.30
C SER A 222 3.94 -8.74 -30.08
N SER A 223 3.18 -9.59 -29.40
CA SER A 223 2.33 -10.62 -29.98
C SER A 223 0.81 -10.40 -29.77
N SER A 224 0.42 -9.45 -28.93
CA SER A 224 -0.98 -9.24 -28.53
C SER A 224 -1.48 -7.82 -28.74
N GLU A 225 -2.75 -7.69 -29.15
CA GLU A 225 -3.49 -6.43 -29.25
C GLU A 225 -4.24 -6.11 -27.94
N ILE A 226 -4.62 -7.15 -27.19
CA ILE A 226 -5.24 -7.08 -25.88
C ILE A 226 -4.38 -7.89 -24.93
N LEU A 227 -3.94 -7.27 -23.84
CA LEU A 227 -3.17 -7.93 -22.80
C LEU A 227 -3.98 -8.07 -21.53
N VAL A 228 -4.24 -9.30 -21.13
CA VAL A 228 -5.02 -9.65 -19.94
C VAL A 228 -4.10 -10.02 -18.80
N GLY A 229 -4.24 -9.35 -17.66
CA GLY A 229 -3.57 -9.72 -16.42
C GLY A 229 -4.36 -10.78 -15.65
N ILE A 230 -3.81 -11.97 -15.49
CA ILE A 230 -4.38 -13.02 -14.65
C ILE A 230 -3.65 -13.03 -13.30
N HIS A 231 -4.36 -12.71 -12.23
CA HIS A 231 -3.85 -12.83 -10.87
C HIS A 231 -4.27 -14.17 -10.29
N ALA A 232 -3.40 -15.18 -10.36
CA ALA A 232 -3.64 -16.52 -9.85
C ALA A 232 -3.16 -16.61 -8.37
N ARG A 233 -4.01 -16.15 -7.43
CA ARG A 233 -3.72 -16.25 -6.01
C ARG A 233 -4.10 -17.61 -5.46
N ARG A 234 -3.13 -18.40 -5.02
CA ARG A 234 -3.31 -19.79 -4.66
C ARG A 234 -2.79 -20.15 -3.26
N ASP A 235 -1.56 -19.81 -2.90
CA ASP A 235 -0.87 -20.19 -1.66
C ASP A 235 -1.78 -20.16 -0.41
N ASP A 236 -2.00 -19.01 0.16
CA ASP A 236 -2.83 -18.84 1.37
C ASP A 236 -4.34 -19.03 1.09
N TYR A 237 -4.78 -18.98 -0.18
CA TYR A 237 -6.19 -19.12 -0.55
C TYR A 237 -6.70 -20.56 -0.46
N LYS A 238 -5.82 -21.55 -0.38
CA LYS A 238 -6.20 -22.94 -0.05
C LYS A 238 -6.99 -23.04 1.25
N ASN A 239 -6.67 -22.17 2.22
CA ASN A 239 -7.27 -22.15 3.55
C ASN A 239 -8.10 -20.88 3.81
N PHE A 240 -7.90 -19.82 3.04
CA PHE A 240 -8.60 -18.56 3.24
C PHE A 240 -10.10 -18.74 2.98
N GLN A 241 -10.93 -18.40 3.98
CA GLN A 241 -12.39 -18.60 3.95
C GLN A 241 -12.82 -20.01 3.52
N GLY A 242 -12.12 -21.04 4.03
CA GLY A 242 -12.42 -22.42 3.68
C GLY A 242 -12.08 -22.82 2.25
N GLY A 243 -11.17 -22.11 1.59
CA GLY A 243 -10.76 -22.37 0.21
C GLY A 243 -11.73 -21.85 -0.86
N ARG A 244 -12.72 -21.05 -0.47
CA ARG A 244 -13.78 -20.54 -1.37
C ARG A 244 -13.24 -19.85 -2.63
N TYR A 245 -12.09 -19.20 -2.54
CA TYR A 245 -11.48 -18.42 -3.62
C TYR A 245 -10.21 -19.08 -4.18
N TYR A 246 -9.98 -20.33 -3.83
CA TYR A 246 -8.91 -21.12 -4.41
C TYR A 246 -9.40 -21.74 -5.71
N TYR A 247 -8.74 -21.44 -6.83
CA TYR A 247 -9.08 -21.98 -8.14
C TYR A 247 -7.95 -22.82 -8.67
N GLU A 248 -8.31 -23.95 -9.30
CA GLU A 248 -7.37 -24.82 -9.98
C GLU A 248 -6.81 -24.16 -11.26
N GLN A 249 -5.62 -24.58 -11.70
CA GLN A 249 -4.99 -24.03 -12.90
C GLN A 249 -5.84 -24.23 -14.16
N SER A 250 -6.52 -25.37 -14.26
CA SER A 250 -7.48 -25.63 -15.33
C SER A 250 -8.63 -24.63 -15.38
N HIS A 251 -9.05 -24.10 -14.23
CA HIS A 251 -10.11 -23.08 -14.19
C HIS A 251 -9.61 -21.75 -14.77
N TYR A 252 -8.40 -21.33 -14.45
CA TYR A 252 -7.80 -20.14 -15.08
C TYR A 252 -7.69 -20.31 -16.60
N ALA A 253 -7.30 -21.50 -17.10
CA ALA A 253 -7.26 -21.81 -18.52
C ALA A 253 -8.65 -21.70 -19.17
N GLN A 254 -9.71 -22.18 -18.50
CA GLN A 254 -11.10 -22.03 -18.99
C GLN A 254 -11.53 -20.56 -19.09
N ILE A 255 -11.17 -19.75 -18.10
CA ILE A 255 -11.43 -18.30 -18.11
C ILE A 255 -10.68 -17.63 -19.27
N MET A 256 -9.41 -17.99 -19.50
CA MET A 256 -8.61 -17.45 -20.60
C MET A 256 -9.24 -17.81 -21.97
N GLU A 257 -9.70 -19.05 -22.15
CA GLU A 257 -10.39 -19.45 -23.37
C GLU A 257 -11.72 -18.69 -23.56
N HIS A 258 -12.49 -18.51 -22.49
CA HIS A 258 -13.68 -17.69 -22.52
C HIS A 258 -13.37 -16.26 -22.95
N ILE A 259 -12.36 -15.61 -22.34
CA ILE A 259 -11.95 -14.26 -22.71
C ILE A 259 -11.56 -14.16 -24.19
N LYS A 260 -10.78 -15.12 -24.71
CA LYS A 260 -10.46 -15.17 -26.14
C LYS A 260 -11.73 -15.20 -27.01
N SER A 261 -12.74 -15.96 -26.61
CA SER A 261 -14.02 -16.04 -27.35
C SER A 261 -14.79 -14.71 -27.39
N LEU A 262 -14.59 -13.82 -26.40
CA LEU A 262 -15.17 -12.47 -26.38
C LEU A 262 -14.52 -11.53 -27.42
N TYR A 263 -13.30 -11.84 -27.88
CA TYR A 263 -12.53 -11.03 -28.84
C TYR A 263 -12.06 -11.83 -30.06
N PRO A 264 -12.96 -12.40 -30.87
CA PRO A 264 -12.62 -13.38 -31.94
C PRO A 264 -11.71 -12.80 -33.03
N ASN A 265 -11.68 -11.48 -33.19
CA ASN A 265 -10.93 -10.79 -34.25
C ASN A 265 -9.68 -10.06 -33.68
N LYS A 266 -9.28 -10.36 -32.43
CA LYS A 266 -8.14 -9.73 -31.76
C LYS A 266 -7.15 -10.78 -31.27
N LYS A 267 -5.88 -10.42 -31.30
CA LYS A 267 -4.83 -11.22 -30.63
C LYS A 267 -4.86 -10.93 -29.15
N VAL A 268 -5.28 -11.91 -28.35
CA VAL A 268 -5.35 -11.80 -26.89
C VAL A 268 -4.16 -12.52 -26.29
N GLY A 269 -3.29 -11.78 -25.59
CA GLY A 269 -2.19 -12.30 -24.79
C GLY A 269 -2.52 -12.23 -23.30
N PHE A 270 -1.81 -13.01 -22.51
CA PHE A 270 -2.02 -13.12 -21.08
C PHE A 270 -0.72 -12.95 -20.32
N LEU A 271 -0.75 -12.14 -19.27
CA LEU A 271 0.28 -12.07 -18.26
C LEU A 271 -0.26 -12.75 -16.99
N ILE A 272 0.36 -13.88 -16.58
CA ILE A 272 -0.07 -14.61 -15.39
C ILE A 272 0.89 -14.32 -14.24
N CYS A 273 0.38 -13.71 -13.17
CA CYS A 273 1.10 -13.47 -11.92
C CYS A 273 0.52 -14.38 -10.83
N SER A 274 1.37 -15.16 -10.17
CA SER A 274 0.98 -16.16 -9.17
C SER A 274 1.93 -16.15 -7.98
N ASP A 275 1.41 -16.52 -6.81
CA ASP A 275 2.18 -16.78 -5.59
C ASP A 275 2.59 -18.24 -5.41
N GLU A 276 2.34 -19.09 -6.41
CA GLU A 276 2.83 -20.48 -6.54
C GLU A 276 3.37 -20.72 -7.95
N ASP A 277 4.24 -21.71 -8.10
CA ASP A 277 4.63 -22.21 -9.42
C ASP A 277 3.45 -22.85 -10.13
N LEU A 278 3.25 -22.46 -11.39
CA LEU A 278 2.20 -22.99 -12.24
C LEU A 278 2.79 -23.95 -13.27
N ASP A 279 2.05 -25.02 -13.60
CA ASP A 279 2.45 -25.96 -14.63
C ASP A 279 2.10 -25.39 -16.02
N PRO A 280 3.09 -25.07 -16.87
CA PRO A 280 2.89 -24.41 -18.16
C PRO A 280 1.98 -25.21 -19.12
N LYS A 281 1.84 -26.53 -18.93
CA LYS A 281 1.02 -27.38 -19.81
C LYS A 281 -0.46 -26.96 -19.81
N TYR A 282 -0.99 -26.38 -18.72
CA TYR A 282 -2.35 -25.89 -18.67
C TYR A 282 -2.58 -24.67 -19.58
N PHE A 283 -1.51 -23.95 -19.91
CA PHE A 283 -1.54 -22.68 -20.63
C PHE A 283 -0.89 -22.75 -22.03
N ALA A 284 -0.49 -23.93 -22.47
CA ALA A 284 0.27 -24.14 -23.71
C ALA A 284 -0.47 -23.69 -25.00
N ASN A 285 -1.82 -23.58 -24.97
CA ASN A 285 -2.62 -23.15 -26.10
C ASN A 285 -2.86 -21.62 -26.16
N PHE A 286 -2.21 -20.87 -25.26
CA PHE A 286 -2.39 -19.44 -25.15
C PHE A 286 -1.08 -18.71 -25.40
N ASP A 287 -1.16 -17.46 -25.84
CA ASP A 287 -0.03 -16.54 -25.83
C ASP A 287 0.16 -16.02 -24.40
N VAL A 288 1.07 -16.61 -23.65
CA VAL A 288 1.27 -16.40 -22.22
C VAL A 288 2.67 -15.97 -21.91
N GLN A 289 2.78 -14.93 -21.07
CA GLN A 289 3.98 -14.64 -20.30
C GLN A 289 3.67 -14.83 -18.82
N PHE A 290 4.60 -15.37 -18.07
CA PHE A 290 4.52 -15.42 -16.61
C PHE A 290 5.18 -14.18 -16.03
N GLY A 291 4.64 -13.69 -14.91
CA GLY A 291 5.24 -12.58 -14.17
C GLY A 291 6.70 -12.87 -13.78
N ALA A 292 7.44 -11.84 -13.43
CA ALA A 292 8.85 -11.95 -13.06
C ALA A 292 9.09 -12.67 -11.70
N GLY A 293 8.01 -13.00 -10.98
CA GLY A 293 8.04 -13.68 -9.68
C GLY A 293 8.39 -12.75 -8.52
N GLY A 294 8.62 -11.47 -8.78
CA GLY A 294 8.79 -10.43 -7.77
C GLY A 294 7.46 -9.78 -7.40
N VAL A 295 7.17 -9.64 -6.11
CA VAL A 295 5.89 -9.10 -5.63
C VAL A 295 5.60 -7.69 -6.13
N ILE A 296 6.63 -6.87 -6.33
CA ILE A 296 6.51 -5.50 -6.88
C ILE A 296 6.35 -5.55 -8.38
N GLU A 297 7.18 -6.33 -9.05
CA GLU A 297 7.18 -6.48 -10.50
C GLU A 297 5.84 -6.98 -10.99
N ASP A 298 5.30 -8.03 -10.38
CA ASP A 298 4.01 -8.62 -10.73
C ASP A 298 2.84 -7.66 -10.48
N LEU A 299 2.87 -6.94 -9.35
CA LEU A 299 1.85 -5.96 -9.01
C LEU A 299 1.74 -4.85 -10.07
N TYR A 300 2.89 -4.28 -10.45
CA TYR A 300 2.92 -3.17 -11.39
C TYR A 300 2.81 -3.63 -12.85
N ALA A 301 3.23 -4.83 -13.17
CA ALA A 301 2.97 -5.43 -14.48
C ALA A 301 1.45 -5.64 -14.71
N LEU A 302 0.73 -6.16 -13.72
CA LEU A 302 -0.73 -6.24 -13.77
C LEU A 302 -1.38 -4.87 -14.00
N SER A 303 -0.85 -3.79 -13.40
CA SER A 303 -1.40 -2.45 -13.59
C SER A 303 -1.25 -1.90 -15.01
N LYS A 304 -0.38 -2.51 -15.83
CA LYS A 304 -0.14 -2.14 -17.24
C LYS A 304 -0.93 -3.01 -18.24
N CYS A 305 -1.62 -4.03 -17.78
CA CYS A 305 -2.55 -4.83 -18.61
C CYS A 305 -3.79 -4.00 -18.98
N ASP A 306 -4.56 -4.43 -19.97
CA ASP A 306 -5.78 -3.71 -20.38
C ASP A 306 -6.90 -3.93 -19.37
N PHE A 307 -7.00 -5.14 -18.81
CA PHE A 307 -7.84 -5.46 -17.66
C PHE A 307 -7.25 -6.61 -16.86
N ILE A 308 -7.78 -6.79 -15.65
CA ILE A 308 -7.25 -7.76 -14.67
C ILE A 308 -8.36 -8.73 -14.27
N VAL A 309 -8.04 -10.01 -14.19
CA VAL A 309 -8.95 -11.06 -13.70
C VAL A 309 -8.28 -11.85 -12.58
N GLY A 310 -9.02 -12.11 -11.52
CA GLY A 310 -8.52 -12.91 -10.40
C GLY A 310 -9.44 -12.92 -9.21
N PRO A 311 -9.14 -13.67 -8.15
CA PRO A 311 -9.96 -13.73 -6.96
C PRO A 311 -9.95 -12.40 -6.18
N PRO A 312 -10.84 -12.22 -5.19
CA PRO A 312 -10.83 -11.05 -4.31
C PRO A 312 -9.45 -10.88 -3.66
N SER A 313 -8.74 -9.81 -3.98
CA SER A 313 -7.41 -9.54 -3.42
C SER A 313 -7.08 -8.06 -3.44
N THR A 314 -6.48 -7.54 -2.38
CA THR A 314 -5.95 -6.17 -2.34
C THR A 314 -4.78 -5.97 -3.29
N PHE A 315 -4.10 -7.03 -3.68
CA PHE A 315 -3.02 -6.99 -4.67
C PHE A 315 -3.53 -6.57 -6.04
N SER A 316 -4.45 -7.34 -6.64
CA SER A 316 -5.08 -6.97 -7.90
C SER A 316 -5.97 -5.73 -7.80
N GLY A 317 -6.53 -5.45 -6.62
CA GLY A 317 -7.25 -4.21 -6.34
C GLY A 317 -6.35 -2.97 -6.44
N TRP A 318 -5.15 -3.03 -5.87
CA TRP A 318 -4.17 -1.95 -6.03
C TRP A 318 -3.70 -1.81 -7.47
N ALA A 319 -3.40 -2.91 -8.15
CA ALA A 319 -3.01 -2.88 -9.56
C ALA A 319 -4.06 -2.19 -10.43
N ALA A 320 -5.33 -2.55 -10.24
CA ALA A 320 -6.47 -1.93 -10.94
C ALA A 320 -6.61 -0.44 -10.61
N TYR A 321 -6.50 -0.05 -9.34
CA TYR A 321 -6.54 1.34 -8.91
C TYR A 321 -5.38 2.16 -9.49
N PHE A 322 -4.16 1.64 -9.38
CA PHE A 322 -2.94 2.33 -9.83
C PHE A 322 -2.93 2.50 -11.36
N GLY A 323 -3.30 1.46 -12.09
CA GLY A 323 -3.33 1.46 -13.55
C GLY A 323 -4.62 2.04 -14.16
N GLU A 324 -5.64 2.32 -13.33
CA GLU A 324 -7.01 2.67 -13.80
C GLU A 324 -7.57 1.64 -14.78
N LYS A 325 -7.42 0.36 -14.41
CA LYS A 325 -7.80 -0.76 -15.26
C LYS A 325 -9.07 -1.45 -14.76
N PRO A 326 -9.96 -1.85 -15.67
CA PRO A 326 -11.09 -2.74 -15.33
C PRO A 326 -10.57 -3.98 -14.61
N ARG A 327 -11.34 -4.47 -13.64
CA ARG A 327 -11.01 -5.68 -12.92
C ARG A 327 -12.24 -6.55 -12.71
N PHE A 328 -12.18 -7.78 -13.20
CA PHE A 328 -13.17 -8.80 -12.92
C PHE A 328 -12.75 -9.64 -11.72
N ILE A 329 -13.63 -9.74 -10.72
CA ILE A 329 -13.39 -10.50 -9.49
C ILE A 329 -14.04 -11.87 -9.60
N LEU A 330 -13.23 -12.92 -9.54
CA LEU A 330 -13.71 -14.29 -9.49
C LEU A 330 -14.30 -14.59 -8.12
N THR A 331 -15.61 -14.59 -8.01
CA THR A 331 -16.34 -14.86 -6.76
C THR A 331 -16.77 -16.32 -6.61
N SER A 332 -16.76 -17.06 -7.72
CA SER A 332 -17.05 -18.50 -7.79
C SER A 332 -16.42 -19.12 -9.04
N ASP A 333 -16.38 -20.45 -9.10
CA ASP A 333 -15.97 -21.25 -10.27
C ASP A 333 -16.91 -21.13 -11.48
N ARG A 334 -18.08 -20.53 -11.29
CA ARG A 334 -19.07 -20.27 -12.36
C ARG A 334 -19.08 -18.81 -12.82
N ALA A 335 -18.22 -17.97 -12.26
CA ALA A 335 -18.13 -16.56 -12.63
C ALA A 335 -17.21 -16.39 -13.84
N TYR A 336 -17.79 -16.03 -14.98
CA TYR A 336 -17.07 -15.70 -16.21
C TYR A 336 -17.34 -14.24 -16.58
N PRO A 337 -16.30 -13.46 -16.93
CA PRO A 337 -16.48 -12.07 -17.30
C PRO A 337 -17.30 -11.93 -18.58
N GLN A 338 -18.14 -10.91 -18.65
CA GLN A 338 -18.73 -10.46 -19.89
C GLN A 338 -17.87 -9.33 -20.45
N ARG A 339 -18.09 -8.96 -21.71
CA ARG A 339 -17.30 -7.91 -22.38
C ARG A 339 -17.40 -6.57 -21.65
N GLU A 340 -18.58 -6.24 -21.17
CA GLU A 340 -18.87 -5.01 -20.43
C GLU A 340 -18.09 -4.93 -19.10
N ASP A 341 -17.85 -6.06 -18.43
CA ASP A 341 -17.05 -6.13 -17.21
C ASP A 341 -15.58 -5.78 -17.44
N LEU A 342 -15.12 -5.91 -18.69
CA LEU A 342 -13.73 -5.74 -19.09
C LEU A 342 -13.45 -4.38 -19.77
N GLU A 343 -14.49 -3.62 -20.10
CA GLU A 343 -14.35 -2.32 -20.80
C GLU A 343 -14.38 -1.12 -19.86
N TYR A 344 -14.97 -1.25 -18.67
CA TYR A 344 -15.19 -0.12 -17.80
C TYR A 344 -14.45 -0.23 -16.46
N TYR A 345 -13.60 0.75 -16.19
CA TYR A 345 -13.00 0.93 -14.87
C TYR A 345 -14.01 1.60 -13.93
N THR A 346 -14.41 0.88 -12.88
CA THR A 346 -15.22 1.44 -11.80
C THR A 346 -14.42 1.52 -10.52
N PRO A 347 -14.11 2.74 -10.03
CA PRO A 347 -13.35 2.89 -8.79
C PRO A 347 -14.01 2.20 -7.58
N ALA A 348 -15.34 2.20 -7.52
CA ALA A 348 -16.12 1.66 -6.42
C ALA A 348 -16.14 0.12 -6.35
N GLY A 349 -16.05 -0.58 -7.50
CA GLY A 349 -16.04 -2.05 -7.55
C GLY A 349 -14.77 -2.69 -7.01
N THR A 350 -13.71 -1.89 -6.77
CA THR A 350 -12.42 -2.43 -6.32
C THR A 350 -12.29 -2.60 -4.81
N THR A 351 -13.14 -1.98 -3.99
CA THR A 351 -12.96 -1.99 -2.52
C THR A 351 -14.19 -2.37 -1.72
N ARG A 352 -15.40 -2.01 -2.13
CA ARG A 352 -16.60 -2.29 -1.34
C ARG A 352 -16.91 -3.79 -1.28
N GLU A 353 -16.64 -4.51 -2.37
CA GLU A 353 -16.81 -5.96 -2.46
C GLU A 353 -15.62 -6.76 -1.89
N LEU A 354 -14.41 -6.19 -1.90
CA LEU A 354 -13.22 -6.86 -1.36
C LEU A 354 -13.16 -6.88 0.17
N PHE A 355 -13.67 -5.85 0.79
CA PHE A 355 -13.69 -5.70 2.24
C PHE A 355 -15.12 -5.70 2.75
N GLY A 356 -15.99 -6.51 2.14
CA GLY A 356 -17.34 -6.67 2.64
C GLY A 356 -17.36 -6.52 4.16
N CYS A 357 -17.51 -5.27 4.62
CA CYS A 357 -17.74 -4.99 6.03
C CYS A 357 -19.02 -5.65 6.54
N ASP A 358 -19.78 -6.27 5.64
CA ASP A 358 -21.02 -6.94 5.93
C ASP A 358 -20.92 -8.46 5.99
N SER A 359 -19.74 -9.09 5.83
CA SER A 359 -19.62 -10.55 5.81
C SER A 359 -18.41 -11.15 6.54
N ILE A 360 -17.88 -10.49 7.58
CA ILE A 360 -17.22 -11.25 8.65
C ILE A 360 -18.31 -11.56 9.70
N GLN A 361 -19.32 -12.30 9.29
CA GLN A 361 -20.17 -13.03 10.22
C GLN A 361 -19.67 -14.46 10.25
N SER A 362 -19.30 -14.86 11.50
CA SER A 362 -18.96 -16.17 12.06
C SER A 362 -17.70 -16.83 11.57
#